data_ac9497d6ea4e512316a2cf7f85902c1a
#
_entry.id   ac9497d6ea4e512316a2cf7f85902c1a
#
_cell.length_a   1.000
_cell.length_b   1.000
_cell.length_c   1.000
_cell.angle_alpha   90.00
_cell.angle_beta   90.00
_cell.angle_gamma   90.00
#
_symmetry.space_group_name_H-M   'P 1'
#
loop_
_entity.id
_entity.type
_entity.pdbx_description
1 polymer ?
#
loop_
_entity_poly.entity_id
_entity_poly.type
_entity_poly.pdbx_seq_one_letter_code
_entity_poly.pdbx_strand_id
1 'polypeptide(L)'
;MLDLKKLVVALIYVIATIGSLSAQIQVIDIWNGKVPGAIQSDEFKQHVDTTKGWIDKHDITTPDLYFYPAPKEKANGTAVVICPGGGYAGLAIRHEGLLVAQWFNSFGVTAFVLTYRQPDDAIMKNKSIAPMQDGQRAMRIVRRHAKEWGINPDKIGIMGFSAGGHVASTISTHYNEKVYDPEDSTSARPDFSLLIYPVISMDSTITHWGSRVNLLGNNPTPEQVKHFSNELQVNAQTPPAFLVQSMDDNVVPVRNSIDYALALKNYKIPCELHVYQSGGHGYGMAPGGSTQSTWPEACRKWMEASGFLNRK
;
A
#
# COMPACT_ATOMS: atom_id res chain seq x y z
N MET A 1 58.60 51.29 -29.34
CA MET A 1 58.68 49.98 -28.65
C MET A 1 57.58 49.93 -27.65
N LEU A 2 56.44 49.37 -28.07
CA LEU A 2 55.23 49.19 -27.20
C LEU A 2 55.27 47.84 -26.56
N ASP A 3 55.20 47.86 -25.24
CA ASP A 3 55.23 46.72 -24.40
C ASP A 3 53.86 46.05 -24.36
N LEU A 4 53.81 44.79 -24.81
CA LEU A 4 52.56 44.05 -24.98
C LEU A 4 52.23 43.32 -23.64
N LYS A 5 51.50 44.02 -22.74
CA LYS A 5 51.05 43.45 -21.48
C LYS A 5 50.01 42.36 -21.72
N LYS A 6 50.36 41.19 -21.28
CA LYS A 6 49.59 39.95 -21.33
C LYS A 6 48.19 40.13 -20.67
N LEU A 7 47.14 40.00 -21.45
CA LEU A 7 45.77 39.87 -20.96
C LEU A 7 45.52 38.41 -20.62
N VAL A 8 45.60 38.06 -19.34
CA VAL A 8 45.18 36.74 -18.84
C VAL A 8 43.69 36.76 -18.62
N VAL A 9 42.93 36.18 -19.57
CA VAL A 9 41.53 35.92 -19.38
C VAL A 9 41.37 34.69 -18.49
N ALA A 10 41.03 34.89 -17.24
CA ALA A 10 40.65 33.81 -16.34
C ALA A 10 39.22 33.33 -16.72
N LEU A 11 39.15 32.21 -17.43
CA LEU A 11 37.88 31.51 -17.73
C LEU A 11 37.41 30.83 -16.44
N ILE A 12 36.51 31.45 -15.70
CA ILE A 12 35.86 30.81 -14.55
C ILE A 12 34.88 29.82 -15.13
N TYR A 13 35.26 28.53 -15.11
CA TYR A 13 34.32 27.43 -15.30
C TYR A 13 33.46 27.33 -14.03
N VAL A 14 32.23 27.89 -14.07
CA VAL A 14 31.17 27.55 -13.13
C VAL A 14 30.67 26.16 -13.52
N ILE A 15 31.26 25.13 -12.90
CA ILE A 15 30.68 23.79 -12.94
C ILE A 15 29.42 23.87 -12.09
N ALA A 16 28.29 24.10 -12.73
CA ALA A 16 26.99 23.85 -12.14
C ALA A 16 26.88 22.34 -11.92
N THR A 17 27.25 21.88 -10.74
CA THR A 17 26.89 20.54 -10.27
C THR A 17 25.37 20.52 -10.16
N ILE A 18 24.72 20.05 -11.22
CA ILE A 18 23.33 19.61 -11.16
C ILE A 18 23.37 18.33 -10.30
N GLY A 19 23.45 18.53 -9.00
CA GLY A 19 23.18 17.48 -8.04
C GLY A 19 21.73 17.09 -8.25
N SER A 20 21.48 15.94 -8.87
CA SER A 20 20.21 15.26 -8.74
C SER A 20 20.01 15.07 -7.23
N LEU A 21 19.23 15.96 -6.60
CA LEU A 21 18.71 15.70 -5.26
C LEU A 21 17.84 14.47 -5.44
N SER A 22 18.43 13.29 -5.26
CA SER A 22 17.66 12.10 -4.91
C SER A 22 16.90 12.51 -3.64
N ALA A 23 15.59 12.73 -3.75
CA ALA A 23 14.78 13.06 -2.59
C ALA A 23 15.03 11.96 -1.56
N GLN A 24 15.64 12.33 -0.43
CA GLN A 24 15.94 11.38 0.62
C GLN A 24 14.61 10.80 1.08
N ILE A 25 14.47 9.47 1.00
CA ILE A 25 13.25 8.79 1.44
C ILE A 25 13.09 9.08 2.93
N GLN A 26 12.01 9.76 3.29
CA GLN A 26 11.67 10.00 4.68
C GLN A 26 10.94 8.77 5.23
N VAL A 27 11.38 8.27 6.38
CA VAL A 27 10.71 7.21 7.13
C VAL A 27 9.97 7.82 8.32
N ILE A 28 8.69 7.49 8.46
CA ILE A 28 7.79 8.04 9.46
C ILE A 28 7.33 6.91 10.37
N ASP A 29 7.74 6.91 11.64
CA ASP A 29 7.16 6.05 12.67
C ASP A 29 5.69 6.47 12.90
N ILE A 30 4.75 5.57 12.55
CA ILE A 30 3.34 5.92 12.60
C ILE A 30 2.76 5.94 14.02
N TRP A 31 3.44 5.38 15.00
CA TRP A 31 2.96 5.28 16.39
C TRP A 31 3.78 6.11 17.39
N ASN A 32 4.86 6.76 16.96
CA ASN A 32 5.77 7.50 17.85
C ASN A 32 6.19 6.66 19.05
N GLY A 33 6.54 5.39 18.83
CA GLY A 33 6.94 4.42 19.85
C GLY A 33 5.81 3.88 20.74
N LYS A 34 4.55 4.30 20.54
CA LYS A 34 3.38 3.85 21.35
C LYS A 34 2.47 2.91 20.58
N VAL A 35 3.01 1.78 20.15
CA VAL A 35 2.30 0.80 19.31
C VAL A 35 1.16 0.14 20.11
N PRO A 36 -0.12 0.26 19.66
CA PRO A 36 -1.25 -0.27 20.41
C PRO A 36 -1.23 -1.79 20.44
N GLY A 37 -1.46 -2.37 21.62
CA GLY A 37 -1.50 -3.82 21.81
C GLY A 37 -0.16 -4.53 21.66
N ALA A 38 0.97 -3.81 21.56
CA ALA A 38 2.28 -4.43 21.52
C ALA A 38 2.61 -5.15 22.85
N ILE A 39 3.25 -6.30 22.73
CA ILE A 39 3.89 -7.04 23.83
C ILE A 39 5.39 -6.83 23.65
N GLN A 40 6.04 -6.33 24.69
CA GLN A 40 7.50 -6.15 24.71
C GLN A 40 8.19 -7.53 24.60
N SER A 41 9.15 -7.65 23.70
CA SER A 41 9.95 -8.85 23.51
C SER A 41 11.42 -8.46 23.36
N ASP A 42 12.29 -9.14 24.11
CA ASP A 42 13.74 -9.00 23.93
C ASP A 42 14.26 -9.82 22.74
N GLU A 43 13.47 -10.78 22.28
CA GLU A 43 13.78 -11.67 21.16
C GLU A 43 13.57 -10.98 19.80
N PHE A 44 12.49 -10.17 19.68
CA PHE A 44 12.13 -9.53 18.42
C PHE A 44 12.47 -8.04 18.46
N LYS A 45 13.40 -7.63 17.60
CA LYS A 45 13.85 -6.23 17.47
C LYS A 45 13.60 -5.74 16.07
N GLN A 46 13.18 -4.48 15.97
CA GLN A 46 13.03 -3.80 14.67
C GLN A 46 14.29 -3.93 13.84
N HIS A 47 14.17 -4.57 12.68
CA HIS A 47 15.25 -4.70 11.71
C HIS A 47 14.69 -4.69 10.28
N VAL A 48 14.47 -3.51 9.72
CA VAL A 48 13.95 -3.35 8.38
C VAL A 48 15.07 -3.11 7.38
N ASP A 49 15.44 -4.14 6.63
CA ASP A 49 16.41 -4.07 5.53
C ASP A 49 15.70 -4.13 4.17
N THR A 50 15.39 -2.97 3.60
CA THR A 50 14.70 -2.87 2.31
C THR A 50 15.57 -3.30 1.12
N THR A 51 16.89 -3.49 1.29
CA THR A 51 17.79 -3.90 0.21
C THR A 51 17.63 -5.35 -0.17
N LYS A 52 17.19 -6.20 0.77
CA LYS A 52 16.95 -7.64 0.54
C LYS A 52 15.70 -7.93 -0.27
N GLY A 53 14.78 -6.97 -0.37
CA GLY A 53 13.52 -7.14 -1.09
C GLY A 53 12.42 -7.89 -0.34
N TRP A 54 12.74 -8.48 0.81
CA TRP A 54 11.83 -9.14 1.75
C TRP A 54 12.16 -8.72 3.18
N ILE A 55 11.13 -8.53 4.00
CA ILE A 55 11.25 -8.24 5.43
C ILE A 55 10.50 -9.34 6.19
N ASP A 56 11.17 -10.01 7.11
CA ASP A 56 10.56 -11.05 7.94
C ASP A 56 9.55 -10.45 8.94
N LYS A 57 8.56 -11.25 9.33
CA LYS A 57 7.50 -10.79 10.23
C LYS A 57 8.01 -10.30 11.58
N HIS A 58 9.07 -10.89 12.09
CA HIS A 58 9.67 -10.55 13.38
C HIS A 58 10.55 -9.30 13.32
N ASP A 59 10.89 -8.84 12.11
CA ASP A 59 11.65 -7.60 11.90
C ASP A 59 10.79 -6.34 11.96
N ILE A 60 9.45 -6.48 12.07
CA ILE A 60 8.52 -5.36 12.12
C ILE A 60 7.80 -5.34 13.47
N THR A 61 8.40 -4.67 14.44
CA THR A 61 7.79 -4.45 15.77
C THR A 61 7.17 -3.06 15.87
N THR A 62 7.68 -2.10 15.09
CA THR A 62 7.18 -0.73 14.95
C THR A 62 6.90 -0.45 13.49
N PRO A 63 5.64 -0.27 13.08
CA PRO A 63 5.32 -0.01 11.68
C PRO A 63 5.69 1.39 11.23
N ASP A 64 6.23 1.49 10.02
CA ASP A 64 6.71 2.72 9.41
C ASP A 64 6.01 3.02 8.08
N LEU A 65 5.97 4.30 7.70
CA LEU A 65 5.63 4.77 6.37
C LEU A 65 6.88 5.30 5.67
N TYR A 66 7.22 4.69 4.53
CA TYR A 66 8.27 5.17 3.63
C TYR A 66 7.65 6.17 2.66
N PHE A 67 7.96 7.43 2.82
CA PHE A 67 7.39 8.54 2.06
C PHE A 67 8.16 8.77 0.77
N TYR A 68 7.45 8.67 -0.36
CA TYR A 68 7.91 8.91 -1.72
C TYR A 68 7.14 10.10 -2.31
N PRO A 69 7.61 11.35 -2.12
CA PRO A 69 6.93 12.51 -2.68
C PRO A 69 6.93 12.48 -4.21
N ALA A 70 5.83 12.86 -4.82
CA ALA A 70 5.78 13.06 -6.26
C ALA A 70 6.72 14.22 -6.67
N PRO A 71 7.40 14.12 -7.83
CA PRO A 71 8.16 15.24 -8.37
C PRO A 71 7.28 16.49 -8.50
N LYS A 72 7.74 17.64 -8.00
CA LYS A 72 6.92 18.88 -7.90
C LYS A 72 6.28 19.28 -9.22
N GLU A 73 7.00 19.11 -10.32
CA GLU A 73 6.54 19.47 -11.68
C GLU A 73 5.44 18.52 -12.20
N LYS A 74 5.31 17.33 -11.65
CA LYS A 74 4.31 16.31 -12.00
C LYS A 74 3.17 16.20 -11.02
N ALA A 75 3.38 16.60 -9.75
CA ALA A 75 2.45 16.38 -8.65
C ALA A 75 1.02 16.80 -9.01
N ASN A 76 0.07 15.87 -8.84
CA ASN A 76 -1.35 16.07 -9.16
C ASN A 76 -2.25 16.11 -7.90
N GLY A 77 -1.65 16.04 -6.72
CA GLY A 77 -2.35 16.09 -5.44
C GLY A 77 -2.91 14.74 -4.98
N THR A 78 -2.73 13.66 -5.75
CA THR A 78 -3.16 12.32 -5.35
C THR A 78 -2.09 11.62 -4.53
N ALA A 79 -2.51 10.84 -3.54
CA ALA A 79 -1.62 9.99 -2.78
C ALA A 79 -2.14 8.55 -2.69
N VAL A 80 -1.23 7.59 -2.50
CA VAL A 80 -1.56 6.17 -2.31
C VAL A 80 -0.73 5.60 -1.17
N VAL A 81 -1.39 4.96 -0.19
CA VAL A 81 -0.75 4.11 0.82
C VAL A 81 -0.66 2.69 0.24
N ILE A 82 0.53 2.13 0.17
CA ILE A 82 0.82 0.84 -0.44
C ILE A 82 1.09 -0.18 0.65
N CYS A 83 0.34 -1.30 0.64
CA CYS A 83 0.48 -2.43 1.54
C CYS A 83 1.07 -3.61 0.76
N PRO A 84 2.37 -3.92 0.87
CA PRO A 84 2.97 -5.08 0.21
C PRO A 84 2.37 -6.40 0.70
N GLY A 85 2.41 -7.45 -0.13
CA GLY A 85 2.03 -8.80 0.25
C GLY A 85 3.12 -9.53 1.01
N GLY A 86 2.90 -10.83 1.24
CA GLY A 86 3.83 -11.70 1.96
C GLY A 86 3.11 -12.71 2.87
N GLY A 87 1.82 -12.95 2.63
CA GLY A 87 1.05 -13.99 3.34
C GLY A 87 0.88 -13.74 4.84
N TYR A 88 1.10 -12.51 5.32
CA TYR A 88 1.23 -12.20 6.75
C TYR A 88 2.40 -12.93 7.44
N ALA A 89 3.37 -13.41 6.68
CA ALA A 89 4.61 -14.00 7.17
C ALA A 89 5.84 -13.09 6.93
N GLY A 90 5.64 -11.96 6.28
CA GLY A 90 6.64 -10.98 5.94
C GLY A 90 6.11 -9.99 4.91
N LEU A 91 6.98 -9.14 4.35
CA LEU A 91 6.64 -8.16 3.34
C LEU A 91 7.54 -8.29 2.10
N ALA A 92 6.92 -8.42 0.94
CA ALA A 92 7.57 -8.36 -0.37
C ALA A 92 7.89 -6.89 -0.74
N ILE A 93 8.68 -6.22 0.10
CA ILE A 93 8.84 -4.76 0.15
C ILE A 93 9.34 -4.16 -1.16
N ARG A 94 10.19 -4.86 -1.90
CA ARG A 94 10.78 -4.31 -3.12
C ARG A 94 9.80 -4.26 -4.27
N HIS A 95 9.25 -5.41 -4.70
CA HIS A 95 8.47 -5.49 -5.94
C HIS A 95 6.99 -5.13 -5.76
N GLU A 96 6.46 -5.18 -4.53
CA GLU A 96 5.08 -4.81 -4.18
C GLU A 96 5.01 -3.51 -3.36
N GLY A 97 6.15 -2.88 -3.08
CA GLY A 97 6.26 -1.62 -2.36
C GLY A 97 7.08 -0.58 -3.11
N LEU A 98 8.42 -0.68 -3.04
CA LEU A 98 9.31 0.38 -3.50
C LEU A 98 9.23 0.64 -5.01
N LEU A 99 9.17 -0.41 -5.84
CA LEU A 99 9.03 -0.26 -7.29
C LEU A 99 7.66 0.32 -7.68
N VAL A 100 6.63 -0.02 -6.92
CA VAL A 100 5.27 0.52 -7.09
C VAL A 100 5.24 2.01 -6.74
N ALA A 101 5.89 2.41 -5.64
CA ALA A 101 6.00 3.82 -5.27
C ALA A 101 6.70 4.66 -6.35
N GLN A 102 7.79 4.13 -6.92
CA GLN A 102 8.48 4.77 -8.04
C GLN A 102 7.60 4.89 -9.30
N TRP A 103 6.81 3.86 -9.58
CA TRP A 103 5.84 3.89 -10.67
C TRP A 103 4.80 4.98 -10.48
N PHE A 104 4.20 5.12 -9.30
CA PHE A 104 3.28 6.21 -8.98
C PHE A 104 3.92 7.59 -9.14
N ASN A 105 5.15 7.77 -8.65
CA ASN A 105 5.87 9.03 -8.80
C ASN A 105 6.11 9.40 -10.27
N SER A 106 6.25 8.43 -11.17
CA SER A 106 6.51 8.69 -12.59
C SER A 106 5.41 9.51 -13.28
N PHE A 107 4.17 9.44 -12.76
CA PHE A 107 3.02 10.20 -13.25
C PHE A 107 2.37 11.11 -12.18
N GLY A 108 3.13 11.50 -11.16
CA GLY A 108 2.78 12.61 -10.27
C GLY A 108 1.91 12.24 -9.06
N VAL A 109 1.81 10.97 -8.72
CA VAL A 109 1.14 10.50 -7.49
C VAL A 109 2.17 10.34 -6.39
N THR A 110 1.89 10.92 -5.22
CA THR A 110 2.68 10.70 -4.00
C THR A 110 2.39 9.30 -3.44
N ALA A 111 3.42 8.58 -3.04
CA ALA A 111 3.26 7.22 -2.53
C ALA A 111 3.85 7.06 -1.12
N PHE A 112 3.22 6.20 -0.35
CA PHE A 112 3.65 5.81 0.99
C PHE A 112 3.67 4.29 1.07
N VAL A 113 4.80 3.68 1.38
CA VAL A 113 4.87 2.22 1.56
C VAL A 113 4.79 1.92 3.05
N LEU A 114 3.78 1.16 3.44
CA LEU A 114 3.51 0.80 4.84
C LEU A 114 4.16 -0.54 5.17
N THR A 115 5.08 -0.54 6.15
CA THR A 115 5.56 -1.76 6.79
C THR A 115 4.65 -2.10 7.97
N TYR A 116 3.45 -2.61 7.68
CA TYR A 116 2.48 -2.97 8.72
C TYR A 116 2.95 -4.18 9.52
N ARG A 117 2.58 -4.26 10.81
CA ARG A 117 2.91 -5.40 11.69
C ARG A 117 2.33 -6.69 11.13
N GLN A 118 3.16 -7.71 11.09
CA GLN A 118 2.75 -9.06 10.72
C GLN A 118 2.15 -9.76 11.94
N PRO A 119 0.96 -10.41 11.81
CA PRO A 119 0.26 -11.01 12.95
C PRO A 119 1.10 -12.05 13.70
N ASP A 120 1.40 -11.79 14.97
CA ASP A 120 2.13 -12.71 15.84
C ASP A 120 1.67 -12.58 17.30
N ASP A 121 1.29 -13.71 17.92
CA ASP A 121 0.83 -13.75 19.30
C ASP A 121 1.97 -13.48 20.31
N ALA A 122 3.23 -13.62 19.90
CA ALA A 122 4.39 -13.36 20.76
C ALA A 122 4.61 -11.86 21.03
N ILE A 123 4.19 -10.99 20.08
CA ILE A 123 4.42 -9.55 20.16
C ILE A 123 3.14 -8.71 20.11
N MET A 124 1.96 -9.34 20.05
CA MET A 124 0.67 -8.64 19.95
C MET A 124 -0.38 -9.28 20.84
N LYS A 125 -1.09 -8.46 21.64
CA LYS A 125 -2.22 -8.92 22.46
C LYS A 125 -3.39 -9.43 21.63
N ASN A 126 -3.61 -8.86 20.46
CA ASN A 126 -4.57 -9.31 19.46
C ASN A 126 -3.95 -9.13 18.08
N LYS A 127 -3.40 -10.20 17.55
CA LYS A 127 -2.69 -10.17 16.27
C LYS A 127 -3.58 -9.88 15.08
N SER A 128 -4.87 -10.29 15.14
CA SER A 128 -5.79 -10.17 13.99
C SER A 128 -6.13 -8.72 13.65
N ILE A 129 -6.14 -7.81 14.64
CA ILE A 129 -6.45 -6.40 14.40
C ILE A 129 -5.22 -5.53 14.16
N ALA A 130 -4.00 -6.02 14.43
CA ALA A 130 -2.81 -5.20 14.35
C ALA A 130 -2.55 -4.62 12.94
N PRO A 131 -2.66 -5.38 11.83
CA PRO A 131 -2.55 -4.80 10.49
C PRO A 131 -3.62 -3.75 10.18
N MET A 132 -4.84 -3.92 10.70
CA MET A 132 -5.92 -2.94 10.55
C MET A 132 -5.62 -1.65 11.34
N GLN A 133 -5.11 -1.76 12.58
CA GLN A 133 -4.67 -0.59 13.35
C GLN A 133 -3.65 0.23 12.57
N ASP A 134 -2.63 -0.44 12.01
CA ASP A 134 -1.54 0.20 11.28
C ASP A 134 -2.04 0.85 9.98
N GLY A 135 -2.88 0.16 9.22
CA GLY A 135 -3.48 0.70 8.00
C GLY A 135 -4.39 1.90 8.27
N GLN A 136 -5.27 1.84 9.28
CA GLN A 136 -6.09 2.99 9.67
C GLN A 136 -5.21 4.16 10.12
N ARG A 137 -4.16 3.89 10.90
CA ARG A 137 -3.23 4.93 11.38
C ARG A 137 -2.49 5.59 10.22
N ALA A 138 -1.99 4.81 9.28
CA ALA A 138 -1.31 5.30 8.08
C ALA A 138 -2.22 6.24 7.26
N MET A 139 -3.46 5.83 6.98
CA MET A 139 -4.43 6.65 6.26
C MET A 139 -4.72 7.98 6.98
N ARG A 140 -4.87 7.94 8.31
CA ARG A 140 -5.09 9.18 9.10
C ARG A 140 -3.87 10.11 9.07
N ILE A 141 -2.65 9.58 9.18
CA ILE A 141 -1.42 10.38 9.08
C ILE A 141 -1.34 11.08 7.74
N VAL A 142 -1.52 10.34 6.64
CA VAL A 142 -1.45 10.91 5.29
C VAL A 142 -2.53 11.99 5.10
N ARG A 143 -3.75 11.77 5.55
CA ARG A 143 -4.82 12.75 5.42
C ARG A 143 -4.61 13.99 6.30
N ARG A 144 -4.10 13.84 7.51
CA ARG A 144 -3.79 14.94 8.45
C ARG A 144 -2.72 15.85 7.89
N HIS A 145 -1.67 15.29 7.31
CA HIS A 145 -0.55 16.04 6.73
C HIS A 145 -0.72 16.36 5.24
N ALA A 146 -1.90 16.11 4.66
CA ALA A 146 -2.14 16.27 3.23
C ALA A 146 -1.75 17.66 2.72
N LYS A 147 -2.15 18.73 3.43
CA LYS A 147 -1.82 20.11 3.05
C LYS A 147 -0.30 20.38 3.05
N GLU A 148 0.40 19.88 4.05
CA GLU A 148 1.86 20.03 4.19
C GLU A 148 2.60 19.35 3.04
N TRP A 149 2.11 18.18 2.59
CA TRP A 149 2.71 17.38 1.54
C TRP A 149 2.18 17.67 0.14
N GLY A 150 1.34 18.71 0.00
CA GLY A 150 0.74 19.07 -1.30
C GLY A 150 -0.25 18.05 -1.82
N ILE A 151 -0.89 17.30 -0.93
CA ILE A 151 -1.88 16.26 -1.23
C ILE A 151 -3.29 16.84 -1.07
N ASN A 152 -4.22 16.42 -1.94
CA ASN A 152 -5.64 16.67 -1.75
C ASN A 152 -6.20 15.63 -0.76
N PRO A 153 -6.77 16.02 0.38
CA PRO A 153 -7.29 15.09 1.39
C PRO A 153 -8.45 14.19 0.89
N ASP A 154 -9.07 14.56 -0.25
CA ASP A 154 -10.15 13.80 -0.88
C ASP A 154 -9.64 12.91 -2.06
N LYS A 155 -8.32 12.74 -2.18
CA LYS A 155 -7.67 11.92 -3.22
C LYS A 155 -6.58 11.02 -2.63
N ILE A 156 -6.87 10.36 -1.52
CA ILE A 156 -5.94 9.46 -0.84
C ILE A 156 -6.46 8.03 -0.96
N GLY A 157 -5.81 7.23 -1.80
CA GLY A 157 -6.13 5.82 -2.00
C GLY A 157 -5.32 4.88 -1.12
N ILE A 158 -5.76 3.63 -1.12
CA ILE A 158 -5.00 2.51 -0.56
C ILE A 158 -4.77 1.47 -1.65
N MET A 159 -3.57 0.90 -1.68
CA MET A 159 -3.22 -0.18 -2.60
C MET A 159 -2.70 -1.37 -1.82
N GLY A 160 -3.05 -2.58 -2.25
CA GLY A 160 -2.52 -3.77 -1.61
C GLY A 160 -2.35 -4.94 -2.58
N PHE A 161 -1.34 -5.73 -2.30
CA PHE A 161 -0.95 -6.93 -3.04
C PHE A 161 -1.15 -8.16 -2.17
N SER A 162 -1.73 -9.25 -2.69
CA SER A 162 -1.85 -10.52 -1.96
C SER A 162 -2.42 -10.33 -0.53
N ALA A 163 -1.72 -10.71 0.51
CA ALA A 163 -2.12 -10.43 1.90
C ALA A 163 -2.20 -8.93 2.23
N GLY A 164 -1.38 -8.08 1.60
CA GLY A 164 -1.53 -6.61 1.66
C GLY A 164 -2.82 -6.13 0.99
N GLY A 165 -3.33 -6.87 0.00
CA GLY A 165 -4.67 -6.68 -0.57
C GLY A 165 -5.77 -6.93 0.47
N HIS A 166 -5.56 -7.90 1.37
CA HIS A 166 -6.46 -8.11 2.51
C HIS A 166 -6.41 -6.90 3.47
N VAL A 167 -5.22 -6.38 3.81
CA VAL A 167 -5.12 -5.15 4.61
C VAL A 167 -5.85 -4.00 3.93
N ALA A 168 -5.60 -3.75 2.65
CA ALA A 168 -6.22 -2.65 1.91
C ALA A 168 -7.75 -2.78 1.82
N SER A 169 -8.29 -3.98 1.56
CA SER A 169 -9.74 -4.22 1.55
C SER A 169 -10.35 -4.15 2.94
N THR A 170 -9.63 -4.58 4.00
CA THR A 170 -10.06 -4.40 5.39
C THR A 170 -10.18 -2.92 5.74
N ILE A 171 -9.18 -2.09 5.38
CA ILE A 171 -9.28 -0.65 5.61
C ILE A 171 -10.44 -0.04 4.78
N SER A 172 -10.71 -0.55 3.59
CA SER A 172 -11.81 -0.06 2.75
C SER A 172 -13.20 -0.36 3.32
N THR A 173 -13.34 -1.42 4.11
CA THR A 173 -14.62 -1.88 4.68
C THR A 173 -14.77 -1.57 6.17
N HIS A 174 -13.67 -1.51 6.93
CA HIS A 174 -13.64 -1.32 8.39
C HIS A 174 -12.93 -0.01 8.81
N TYR A 175 -12.82 0.98 7.93
CA TYR A 175 -12.09 2.23 8.21
C TYR A 175 -12.60 2.98 9.45
N ASN A 176 -13.85 2.82 9.85
CA ASN A 176 -14.50 3.46 11.01
C ASN A 176 -14.60 2.56 12.24
N GLU A 177 -14.16 1.31 12.16
CA GLU A 177 -14.11 0.43 13.31
C GLU A 177 -13.09 0.93 14.33
N LYS A 178 -13.50 1.00 15.60
CA LYS A 178 -12.63 1.49 16.67
C LYS A 178 -11.71 0.37 17.16
N VAL A 179 -10.52 0.27 16.56
CA VAL A 179 -9.49 -0.71 16.96
C VAL A 179 -8.35 -0.09 17.78
N TYR A 180 -8.34 1.22 17.94
CA TYR A 180 -7.49 2.01 18.84
C TYR A 180 -8.13 3.39 19.10
N ASP A 181 -7.58 4.19 20.01
CA ASP A 181 -8.01 5.56 20.25
C ASP A 181 -7.27 6.52 19.30
N PRO A 182 -7.93 7.08 18.29
CA PRO A 182 -7.31 8.02 17.38
C PRO A 182 -7.08 9.37 18.07
N GLU A 183 -6.06 10.12 17.63
CA GLU A 183 -5.70 11.43 18.20
C GLU A 183 -6.75 12.51 17.92
N ASP A 184 -7.49 12.35 16.82
CA ASP A 184 -8.54 13.29 16.37
C ASP A 184 -9.58 12.58 15.50
N SER A 185 -10.52 13.32 14.93
CA SER A 185 -11.58 12.83 14.06
C SER A 185 -11.17 12.63 12.60
N THR A 186 -9.88 12.69 12.24
CA THR A 186 -9.41 12.46 10.87
C THR A 186 -9.82 11.08 10.38
N SER A 187 -10.49 11.02 9.24
CA SER A 187 -11.00 9.75 8.67
C SER A 187 -9.88 8.84 8.17
N ALA A 188 -9.98 7.55 8.47
CA ALA A 188 -9.14 6.52 7.87
C ALA A 188 -9.70 5.98 6.54
N ARG A 189 -10.87 6.47 6.06
CA ARG A 189 -11.50 5.97 4.85
C ARG A 189 -10.64 6.28 3.62
N PRO A 190 -10.27 5.28 2.80
CA PRO A 190 -9.66 5.54 1.51
C PRO A 190 -10.67 6.19 0.55
N ASP A 191 -10.20 7.05 -0.35
CA ASP A 191 -11.06 7.62 -1.39
C ASP A 191 -11.21 6.68 -2.59
N PHE A 192 -10.26 5.75 -2.75
CA PHE A 192 -10.29 4.63 -3.68
C PHE A 192 -9.39 3.49 -3.20
N SER A 193 -9.59 2.27 -3.75
CA SER A 193 -8.74 1.10 -3.47
C SER A 193 -8.24 0.44 -4.76
N LEU A 194 -6.99 -0.02 -4.72
CA LEU A 194 -6.30 -0.71 -5.81
C LEU A 194 -5.86 -2.08 -5.28
N LEU A 195 -6.48 -3.15 -5.74
CA LEU A 195 -6.36 -4.48 -5.15
C LEU A 195 -5.76 -5.45 -6.19
N ILE A 196 -4.51 -5.84 -5.98
CA ILE A 196 -3.74 -6.62 -6.96
C ILE A 196 -3.57 -8.05 -6.44
N TYR A 197 -4.14 -9.02 -7.13
CA TYR A 197 -4.28 -10.43 -6.73
C TYR A 197 -4.57 -10.59 -5.23
N PRO A 198 -5.58 -9.87 -4.72
CA PRO A 198 -5.76 -9.68 -3.29
C PRO A 198 -6.29 -10.94 -2.61
N VAL A 199 -5.82 -11.22 -1.41
CA VAL A 199 -6.60 -12.00 -0.46
C VAL A 199 -7.76 -11.11 -0.01
N ILE A 200 -8.98 -11.64 -0.02
CA ILE A 200 -10.22 -10.93 0.36
C ILE A 200 -10.97 -11.72 1.42
N SER A 201 -11.22 -12.99 1.13
CA SER A 201 -12.03 -13.88 1.97
C SER A 201 -11.16 -14.67 2.95
N MET A 202 -11.71 -14.91 4.13
CA MET A 202 -11.19 -15.87 5.11
C MET A 202 -11.97 -17.19 5.10
N ASP A 203 -12.93 -17.37 4.18
CA ASP A 203 -13.61 -18.65 3.95
C ASP A 203 -12.60 -19.70 3.47
N SER A 204 -12.54 -20.83 4.19
CA SER A 204 -11.58 -21.91 3.93
C SER A 204 -11.64 -22.51 2.52
N THR A 205 -12.75 -22.31 1.80
CA THR A 205 -12.96 -22.84 0.44
C THR A 205 -12.32 -21.98 -0.65
N ILE A 206 -12.02 -20.69 -0.36
CA ILE A 206 -11.51 -19.74 -1.35
C ILE A 206 -10.36 -18.86 -0.83
N THR A 207 -10.00 -18.95 0.44
CA THR A 207 -8.93 -18.14 1.03
C THR A 207 -7.54 -18.59 0.60
N HIS A 208 -6.55 -17.69 0.74
CA HIS A 208 -5.16 -18.11 0.87
C HIS A 208 -4.92 -18.65 2.27
N TRP A 209 -4.70 -19.95 2.38
CA TRP A 209 -4.62 -20.64 3.67
C TRP A 209 -3.56 -20.05 4.61
N GLY A 210 -2.36 -19.76 4.10
CA GLY A 210 -1.29 -19.14 4.89
C GLY A 210 -1.70 -17.80 5.51
N SER A 211 -2.33 -16.92 4.74
CA SER A 211 -2.82 -15.63 5.25
C SER A 211 -3.88 -15.81 6.34
N ARG A 212 -4.81 -16.75 6.14
CA ARG A 212 -5.85 -17.04 7.12
C ARG A 212 -5.27 -17.54 8.44
N VAL A 213 -4.34 -18.50 8.39
CA VAL A 213 -3.72 -19.06 9.61
C VAL A 213 -2.86 -18.01 10.32
N ASN A 214 -2.07 -17.24 9.58
CA ASN A 214 -1.25 -16.20 10.19
C ASN A 214 -2.09 -15.14 10.88
N LEU A 215 -3.18 -14.68 10.24
CA LEU A 215 -4.05 -13.63 10.78
C LEU A 215 -4.93 -14.15 11.93
N LEU A 216 -5.61 -15.27 11.73
CA LEU A 216 -6.69 -15.73 12.60
C LEU A 216 -6.31 -16.95 13.47
N GLY A 217 -5.18 -17.61 13.18
CA GLY A 217 -4.81 -18.87 13.82
C GLY A 217 -5.44 -20.08 13.12
N ASN A 218 -5.18 -21.28 13.71
CA ASN A 218 -5.63 -22.54 13.11
C ASN A 218 -7.14 -22.78 13.26
N ASN A 219 -7.75 -22.27 14.33
CA ASN A 219 -9.13 -22.54 14.69
C ASN A 219 -9.91 -21.22 14.93
N PRO A 220 -10.06 -20.34 13.92
CA PRO A 220 -10.85 -19.12 14.09
C PRO A 220 -12.33 -19.43 14.25
N THR A 221 -13.04 -18.60 15.02
CA THR A 221 -14.49 -18.72 15.13
C THR A 221 -15.18 -18.32 13.81
N PRO A 222 -16.43 -18.79 13.57
CA PRO A 222 -17.19 -18.36 12.41
C PRO A 222 -17.34 -16.82 12.31
N GLU A 223 -17.47 -16.16 13.46
CA GLU A 223 -17.57 -14.69 13.55
C GLU A 223 -16.27 -14.02 13.09
N GLN A 224 -15.10 -14.53 13.49
CA GLN A 224 -13.81 -14.03 13.03
C GLN A 224 -13.66 -14.22 11.51
N VAL A 225 -13.99 -15.41 11.00
CA VAL A 225 -13.96 -15.69 9.56
C VAL A 225 -14.86 -14.72 8.81
N LYS A 226 -16.11 -14.54 9.26
CA LYS A 226 -17.05 -13.59 8.66
C LYS A 226 -16.55 -12.15 8.73
N HIS A 227 -16.04 -11.74 9.88
CA HIS A 227 -15.56 -10.37 10.11
C HIS A 227 -14.41 -9.99 9.18
N PHE A 228 -13.45 -10.89 8.98
CA PHE A 228 -12.29 -10.68 8.11
C PHE A 228 -12.49 -11.16 6.67
N SER A 229 -13.68 -11.61 6.29
CA SER A 229 -14.07 -11.85 4.88
C SER A 229 -14.63 -10.56 4.30
N ASN A 230 -13.78 -9.78 3.65
CA ASN A 230 -14.07 -8.40 3.26
C ASN A 230 -15.17 -8.28 2.20
N GLU A 231 -15.41 -9.31 1.38
CA GLU A 231 -16.56 -9.38 0.47
C GLU A 231 -17.91 -9.34 1.20
N LEU A 232 -17.94 -9.82 2.45
CA LEU A 232 -19.13 -9.81 3.31
C LEU A 232 -19.28 -8.49 4.10
N GLN A 233 -18.28 -7.62 4.06
CA GLN A 233 -18.23 -6.36 4.82
C GLN A 233 -18.43 -5.11 3.94
N VAL A 234 -18.55 -5.31 2.62
CA VAL A 234 -18.87 -4.22 1.68
C VAL A 234 -20.20 -3.57 2.06
N ASN A 235 -20.23 -2.25 2.08
CA ASN A 235 -21.39 -1.45 2.40
C ASN A 235 -21.40 -0.17 1.54
N ALA A 236 -22.46 0.63 1.62
CA ALA A 236 -22.63 1.84 0.81
C ALA A 236 -21.52 2.90 0.97
N GLN A 237 -20.69 2.81 2.00
CA GLN A 237 -19.57 3.71 2.26
C GLN A 237 -18.23 3.16 1.79
N THR A 238 -18.15 1.91 1.32
CA THR A 238 -16.93 1.32 0.76
C THR A 238 -16.49 2.13 -0.46
N PRO A 239 -15.20 2.44 -0.62
CA PRO A 239 -14.72 3.26 -1.75
C PRO A 239 -14.79 2.52 -3.08
N PRO A 240 -14.77 3.25 -4.23
CA PRO A 240 -14.58 2.65 -5.55
C PRO A 240 -13.26 1.87 -5.61
N ALA A 241 -13.24 0.81 -6.43
CA ALA A 241 -12.12 -0.12 -6.47
C ALA A 241 -11.70 -0.50 -7.90
N PHE A 242 -10.38 -0.67 -8.06
CA PHE A 242 -9.76 -1.33 -9.21
C PHE A 242 -9.16 -2.65 -8.74
N LEU A 243 -9.47 -3.75 -9.43
CA LEU A 243 -9.00 -5.10 -9.07
C LEU A 243 -8.27 -5.75 -10.25
N VAL A 244 -7.24 -6.52 -9.90
CA VAL A 244 -6.49 -7.34 -10.88
C VAL A 244 -6.29 -8.73 -10.31
N GLN A 245 -6.52 -9.76 -11.15
CA GLN A 245 -6.29 -11.17 -10.79
C GLN A 245 -5.89 -11.97 -12.03
N SER A 246 -5.24 -13.13 -11.82
CA SER A 246 -5.02 -14.14 -12.87
C SER A 246 -5.93 -15.34 -12.67
N MET A 247 -6.44 -15.91 -13.75
CA MET A 247 -7.33 -17.09 -13.70
C MET A 247 -6.59 -18.34 -13.20
N ASP A 248 -5.29 -18.41 -13.48
CA ASP A 248 -4.38 -19.50 -13.10
C ASP A 248 -3.66 -19.28 -11.75
N ASP A 249 -4.12 -18.32 -10.94
CA ASP A 249 -3.57 -18.08 -9.61
C ASP A 249 -3.91 -19.24 -8.67
N ASN A 250 -2.90 -20.09 -8.39
CA ASN A 250 -3.02 -21.26 -7.53
C ASN A 250 -2.72 -20.96 -6.04
N VAL A 251 -2.39 -19.71 -5.71
CA VAL A 251 -2.10 -19.25 -4.34
C VAL A 251 -3.31 -18.54 -3.75
N VAL A 252 -3.86 -17.57 -4.48
CA VAL A 252 -5.08 -16.85 -4.11
C VAL A 252 -6.14 -17.08 -5.18
N PRO A 253 -7.15 -17.91 -4.92
CA PRO A 253 -8.20 -18.20 -5.90
C PRO A 253 -8.87 -16.93 -6.44
N VAL A 254 -9.09 -16.89 -7.76
CA VAL A 254 -9.68 -15.74 -8.47
C VAL A 254 -11.03 -15.29 -7.88
N ARG A 255 -11.75 -16.19 -7.22
CA ARG A 255 -13.01 -15.88 -6.52
C ARG A 255 -12.87 -14.76 -5.49
N ASN A 256 -11.71 -14.57 -4.86
CA ASN A 256 -11.47 -13.44 -3.96
C ASN A 256 -11.81 -12.10 -4.65
N SER A 257 -11.25 -11.86 -5.82
CA SER A 257 -11.50 -10.62 -6.59
C SER A 257 -12.91 -10.57 -7.18
N ILE A 258 -13.44 -11.70 -7.67
CA ILE A 258 -14.79 -11.77 -8.27
C ILE A 258 -15.86 -11.49 -7.22
N ASP A 259 -15.80 -12.18 -6.07
CA ASP A 259 -16.83 -12.07 -5.03
C ASP A 259 -16.83 -10.64 -4.42
N TYR A 260 -15.66 -10.01 -4.26
CA TYR A 260 -15.56 -8.62 -3.82
C TYR A 260 -16.13 -7.63 -4.84
N ALA A 261 -15.83 -7.82 -6.13
CA ALA A 261 -16.38 -6.97 -7.20
C ALA A 261 -17.92 -7.09 -7.29
N LEU A 262 -18.46 -8.30 -7.13
CA LEU A 262 -19.91 -8.52 -7.08
C LEU A 262 -20.54 -7.87 -5.84
N ALA A 263 -19.87 -7.91 -4.69
CA ALA A 263 -20.33 -7.22 -3.49
C ALA A 263 -20.37 -5.70 -3.70
N LEU A 264 -19.34 -5.10 -4.29
CA LEU A 264 -19.33 -3.67 -4.66
C LEU A 264 -20.48 -3.31 -5.61
N LYS A 265 -20.70 -4.14 -6.65
CA LYS A 265 -21.81 -3.96 -7.60
C LYS A 265 -23.17 -3.94 -6.91
N ASN A 266 -23.41 -4.80 -5.91
CA ASN A 266 -24.67 -4.84 -5.17
C ASN A 266 -24.97 -3.51 -4.45
N TYR A 267 -23.95 -2.80 -4.01
CA TYR A 267 -24.05 -1.47 -3.41
C TYR A 267 -23.92 -0.32 -4.43
N LYS A 268 -23.86 -0.64 -5.74
CA LYS A 268 -23.68 0.35 -6.84
C LYS A 268 -22.39 1.17 -6.72
N ILE A 269 -21.36 0.60 -6.13
CA ILE A 269 -20.05 1.23 -6.00
C ILE A 269 -19.28 0.99 -7.29
N PRO A 270 -18.68 2.04 -7.90
CA PRO A 270 -17.86 1.88 -9.10
C PRO A 270 -16.71 0.89 -8.87
N CYS A 271 -16.60 -0.08 -9.76
CA CYS A 271 -15.57 -1.12 -9.67
C CYS A 271 -15.14 -1.54 -11.07
N GLU A 272 -13.82 -1.67 -11.28
CA GLU A 272 -13.25 -2.26 -12.50
C GLU A 272 -12.43 -3.49 -12.10
N LEU A 273 -12.68 -4.64 -12.74
CA LEU A 273 -11.99 -5.91 -12.50
C LEU A 273 -11.36 -6.42 -13.78
N HIS A 274 -10.03 -6.62 -13.75
CA HIS A 274 -9.29 -7.29 -14.81
C HIS A 274 -8.90 -8.72 -14.38
N VAL A 275 -9.36 -9.71 -15.13
CA VAL A 275 -8.98 -11.11 -14.94
C VAL A 275 -8.20 -11.57 -16.15
N TYR A 276 -6.91 -11.80 -15.97
CA TYR A 276 -6.02 -12.30 -17.02
C TYR A 276 -6.04 -13.81 -17.08
N GLN A 277 -5.91 -14.37 -18.28
CA GLN A 277 -5.91 -15.84 -18.47
C GLN A 277 -4.79 -16.51 -17.67
N SER A 278 -3.62 -15.89 -17.66
CA SER A 278 -2.41 -16.42 -17.00
C SER A 278 -1.61 -15.30 -16.37
N GLY A 279 -0.76 -15.69 -15.42
CA GLY A 279 0.12 -14.78 -14.66
C GLY A 279 0.50 -15.38 -13.31
N GLY A 280 -0.24 -16.36 -12.84
CA GLY A 280 -0.06 -16.94 -11.53
C GLY A 280 -0.24 -15.92 -10.42
N HIS A 281 0.62 -15.97 -9.39
CA HIS A 281 0.58 -15.09 -8.23
C HIS A 281 1.89 -14.33 -8.05
N GLY A 282 1.84 -13.14 -7.42
CA GLY A 282 3.04 -12.44 -6.94
C GLY A 282 3.85 -11.75 -8.05
N TYR A 283 3.25 -11.44 -9.19
CA TYR A 283 3.95 -10.82 -10.33
C TYR A 283 4.29 -9.32 -10.13
N GLY A 284 3.87 -8.67 -9.06
CA GLY A 284 4.14 -7.26 -8.80
C GLY A 284 3.77 -6.36 -9.96
N MET A 285 4.71 -5.56 -10.44
CA MET A 285 4.53 -4.72 -11.64
C MET A 285 4.50 -5.50 -12.96
N ALA A 286 4.53 -6.83 -12.92
CA ALA A 286 4.46 -7.74 -14.07
C ALA A 286 5.44 -7.39 -15.21
N PRO A 287 6.75 -7.30 -14.97
CA PRO A 287 7.70 -7.05 -16.05
C PRO A 287 7.72 -8.24 -17.02
N GLY A 288 7.63 -7.99 -18.32
CA GLY A 288 7.94 -9.06 -19.28
C GLY A 288 6.93 -9.41 -20.39
N GLY A 289 5.99 -8.56 -20.77
CA GLY A 289 5.28 -8.70 -22.07
C GLY A 289 4.17 -9.74 -22.17
N SER A 290 3.82 -10.45 -21.11
CA SER A 290 2.60 -11.25 -21.02
C SER A 290 1.37 -10.36 -20.76
N THR A 291 0.15 -10.88 -20.94
CA THR A 291 -1.07 -10.06 -20.93
C THR A 291 -1.28 -9.33 -19.61
N GLN A 292 -0.95 -9.94 -18.46
CA GLN A 292 -1.05 -9.28 -17.15
C GLN A 292 -0.08 -8.10 -16.98
N SER A 293 0.96 -7.97 -17.83
CA SER A 293 1.86 -6.80 -17.80
C SER A 293 1.17 -5.48 -18.18
N THR A 294 -0.05 -5.55 -18.68
CA THR A 294 -0.86 -4.37 -19.04
C THR A 294 -1.62 -3.76 -17.85
N TRP A 295 -1.67 -4.44 -16.70
CA TRP A 295 -2.44 -3.97 -15.55
C TRP A 295 -2.00 -2.59 -15.02
N PRO A 296 -0.70 -2.22 -15.00
CA PRO A 296 -0.31 -0.91 -14.48
C PRO A 296 -0.89 0.23 -15.33
N GLU A 297 -0.89 0.08 -16.66
CA GLU A 297 -1.48 1.08 -17.56
C GLU A 297 -3.01 1.10 -17.44
N ALA A 298 -3.67 -0.05 -17.31
CA ALA A 298 -5.11 -0.12 -17.05
C ALA A 298 -5.48 0.59 -15.74
N CYS A 299 -4.73 0.35 -14.67
CA CYS A 299 -4.90 1.02 -13.39
C CYS A 299 -4.75 2.54 -13.52
N ARG A 300 -3.69 3.02 -14.19
CA ARG A 300 -3.47 4.44 -14.43
C ARG A 300 -4.64 5.07 -15.19
N LYS A 301 -5.14 4.42 -16.25
CA LYS A 301 -6.30 4.88 -17.03
C LYS A 301 -7.57 4.92 -16.19
N TRP A 302 -7.80 3.90 -15.36
CA TRP A 302 -8.94 3.90 -14.44
C TRP A 302 -8.86 5.06 -13.44
N MET A 303 -7.70 5.33 -12.85
CA MET A 303 -7.50 6.47 -11.96
C MET A 303 -7.74 7.81 -12.66
N GLU A 304 -7.34 7.95 -13.92
CA GLU A 304 -7.56 9.13 -14.74
C GLU A 304 -9.05 9.33 -15.05
N ALA A 305 -9.72 8.29 -15.53
CA ALA A 305 -11.16 8.29 -15.84
C ALA A 305 -12.02 8.57 -14.60
N SER A 306 -11.59 8.10 -13.42
CA SER A 306 -12.23 8.35 -12.14
C SER A 306 -11.92 9.73 -11.54
N GLY A 307 -11.12 10.56 -12.20
CA GLY A 307 -10.80 11.92 -11.76
C GLY A 307 -9.71 12.02 -10.69
N PHE A 308 -9.06 10.92 -10.34
CA PHE A 308 -8.01 10.93 -9.31
C PHE A 308 -6.71 11.57 -9.81
N LEU A 309 -6.39 11.51 -11.12
CA LEU A 309 -5.15 12.07 -11.68
C LEU A 309 -5.28 13.48 -12.22
N ASN A 310 -6.49 14.07 -12.23
CA ASN A 310 -6.69 15.42 -12.74
C ASN A 310 -6.04 16.45 -11.82
N ARG A 311 -5.19 17.30 -12.37
CA ARG A 311 -4.70 18.51 -11.67
C ARG A 311 -5.89 19.43 -11.41
N LYS A 312 -5.98 19.99 -10.21
CA LYS A 312 -6.89 21.10 -9.92
C LYS A 312 -6.36 22.39 -10.51
#